data_3a023b8b87a1340621ae00ebff273bd9
#
_entry.id   3a023b8b87a1340621ae00ebff273bd9
#
_cell.length_a   1.000
_cell.length_b   1.000
_cell.length_c   1.000
_cell.angle_alpha   90.00
_cell.angle_beta   90.00
_cell.angle_gamma   90.00
#
_symmetry.space_group_name_H-M   'P 1'
#
loop_
_entity.id
_entity.type
_entity.pdbx_description
1 polymer ?
#
loop_
_entity_poly.entity_id
_entity_poly.type
_entity_poly.pdbx_seq_one_letter_code
_entity_poly.pdbx_strand_id
1 'polypeptide(L)'
;MKSYKDTLVYKQVEFSLGLSLLYTVVLGFAAMDFSTFSVQPFILLLAGLNGFATIVQALLTVKIRKDSKKSLVINRTSQIIAGLLTLTLAIGNLFLVLSSLYVIKKKVSPGYIYAVYMVLTDLLVIGVSALNLFKVYVTNSFIPAMIVLLVILVFHVIVLIGYDKWSALSPGLKKLFLLLFTLTVLTGNLFVLLVSVSMVQDANKAITKRKGIREKILRNQASMLGLLFIVFLIAISICSVWTFNYRFAVTNDYSAILQSPNLAYPFGTDNFGRDVFSRIIFGARISLAVGVLATFIPFIFGGILGAISGYYGRHTDNLIMRFLDILYAIPGILLAITIVAAFGASTTNLIIALSVGYIPSYARTMRANVIQVTNLEYVEASRAVGNRNFNIIRQHVIPNSMAPMIVRATLTIGSAIIATSSLSYLGLGVENYIPEWGNILRTGSSYLETKPYLAIYPGLAIIALVLSFNFLGDGIRDATDPRLS
;
A
#
# COMPACT_ATOMS: atom_id res chain seq x y z
N MET A 1 -7.60 16.74 -29.84
CA MET A 1 -8.83 16.15 -29.26
C MET A 1 -8.43 15.06 -28.28
N LYS A 2 -8.72 15.21 -26.97
CA LYS A 2 -8.49 14.13 -26.01
C LYS A 2 -9.43 12.99 -26.32
N SER A 3 -8.91 11.79 -26.54
CA SER A 3 -9.71 10.59 -26.73
C SER A 3 -10.54 10.33 -25.46
N TYR A 4 -11.79 9.86 -25.59
CA TYR A 4 -12.60 9.44 -24.44
C TYR A 4 -11.90 8.36 -23.60
N LYS A 5 -10.99 7.57 -24.19
CA LYS A 5 -10.16 6.58 -23.52
C LYS A 5 -9.22 7.19 -22.47
N ASP A 6 -8.95 8.49 -22.58
CA ASP A 6 -8.06 9.21 -21.64
C ASP A 6 -8.83 9.78 -20.44
N THR A 7 -10.16 9.62 -20.37
CA THR A 7 -10.93 10.05 -19.20
C THR A 7 -10.65 9.13 -18.03
N LEU A 8 -10.39 9.70 -16.86
CA LEU A 8 -10.10 8.96 -15.64
C LEU A 8 -11.20 7.94 -15.31
N VAL A 9 -12.47 8.33 -15.53
CA VAL A 9 -13.64 7.48 -15.26
C VAL A 9 -13.65 6.24 -16.14
N TYR A 10 -13.39 6.39 -17.45
CA TYR A 10 -13.36 5.23 -18.36
C TYR A 10 -12.27 4.24 -18.00
N LYS A 11 -11.05 4.73 -17.75
CA LYS A 11 -9.91 3.89 -17.32
C LYS A 11 -10.21 3.16 -16.02
N GLN A 12 -10.84 3.82 -15.05
CA GLN A 12 -11.21 3.20 -13.78
C GLN A 12 -12.27 2.11 -13.95
N VAL A 13 -13.27 2.35 -14.80
CA VAL A 13 -14.35 1.37 -15.07
C VAL A 13 -13.80 0.14 -15.78
N GLU A 14 -12.92 0.32 -16.77
CA GLU A 14 -12.26 -0.77 -17.50
C GLU A 14 -11.34 -1.59 -16.60
N PHE A 15 -10.52 -0.92 -15.77
CA PHE A 15 -9.63 -1.58 -14.82
C PHE A 15 -10.42 -2.37 -13.76
N SER A 16 -11.48 -1.78 -13.20
CA SER A 16 -12.34 -2.45 -12.23
C SER A 16 -13.08 -3.65 -12.81
N LEU A 17 -13.44 -3.61 -14.11
CA LEU A 17 -14.03 -4.75 -14.79
C LEU A 17 -13.06 -5.93 -14.85
N GLY A 18 -11.79 -5.69 -15.20
CA GLY A 18 -10.76 -6.73 -15.21
C GLY A 18 -10.54 -7.37 -13.83
N LEU A 19 -10.45 -6.54 -12.79
CA LEU A 19 -10.30 -7.03 -11.40
C LEU A 19 -11.54 -7.78 -10.90
N SER A 20 -12.74 -7.32 -11.25
CA SER A 20 -13.99 -8.01 -10.88
C SER A 20 -14.11 -9.37 -11.57
N LEU A 21 -13.67 -9.47 -12.83
CA LEU A 21 -13.60 -10.73 -13.55
C LEU A 21 -12.64 -11.70 -12.85
N LEU A 22 -11.42 -11.24 -12.51
CA LEU A 22 -10.44 -12.04 -11.78
C LEU A 22 -11.01 -12.50 -10.44
N TYR A 23 -11.65 -11.61 -9.68
CA TYR A 23 -12.26 -11.93 -8.39
C TYR A 23 -13.38 -12.99 -8.54
N THR A 24 -14.21 -12.89 -9.56
CA THR A 24 -15.25 -13.89 -9.87
C THR A 24 -14.65 -15.25 -10.18
N VAL A 25 -13.57 -15.30 -10.98
CA VAL A 25 -12.86 -16.54 -11.31
C VAL A 25 -12.24 -17.16 -10.05
N VAL A 26 -11.60 -16.36 -9.20
CA VAL A 26 -11.02 -16.84 -7.93
C VAL A 26 -12.10 -17.43 -7.01
N LEU A 27 -13.26 -16.76 -6.89
CA LEU A 27 -14.38 -17.30 -6.12
C LEU A 27 -14.93 -18.60 -6.72
N GLY A 28 -14.98 -18.70 -8.05
CA GLY A 28 -15.39 -19.93 -8.74
C GLY A 28 -14.46 -21.11 -8.43
N PHE A 29 -13.15 -20.88 -8.46
CA PHE A 29 -12.17 -21.90 -8.04
C PHE A 29 -12.26 -22.21 -6.55
N ALA A 30 -12.43 -21.22 -5.69
CA ALA A 30 -12.58 -21.41 -4.25
C ALA A 30 -13.86 -22.18 -3.87
N ALA A 31 -14.88 -22.17 -4.75
CA ALA A 31 -16.10 -22.92 -4.55
C ALA A 31 -15.93 -24.44 -4.80
N MET A 32 -14.85 -24.85 -5.49
CA MET A 32 -14.58 -26.24 -5.86
C MET A 32 -13.55 -26.86 -4.90
N ASP A 33 -13.92 -27.93 -4.23
CA ASP A 33 -12.97 -28.78 -3.53
C ASP A 33 -12.47 -29.88 -4.51
N PHE A 34 -11.26 -29.67 -5.02
CA PHE A 34 -10.65 -30.58 -6.02
C PHE A 34 -10.26 -31.94 -5.44
N SER A 35 -10.18 -32.07 -4.12
CA SER A 35 -9.84 -33.35 -3.46
C SER A 35 -11.05 -34.29 -3.36
N THR A 36 -12.22 -33.71 -3.14
CA THR A 36 -13.49 -34.46 -2.96
C THR A 36 -14.44 -34.31 -4.14
N PHE A 37 -14.07 -33.49 -5.16
CA PHE A 37 -14.95 -33.09 -6.26
C PHE A 37 -16.31 -32.55 -5.79
N SER A 38 -16.34 -31.98 -4.58
CA SER A 38 -17.53 -31.36 -4.00
C SER A 38 -17.54 -29.85 -4.22
N VAL A 39 -18.75 -29.29 -4.27
CA VAL A 39 -18.93 -27.84 -4.46
C VAL A 39 -19.47 -27.24 -3.17
N GLN A 40 -18.91 -26.13 -2.75
CA GLN A 40 -19.40 -25.34 -1.62
C GLN A 40 -20.53 -24.41 -2.10
N PRO A 41 -21.82 -24.70 -1.77
CA PRO A 41 -22.96 -23.99 -2.36
C PRO A 41 -22.96 -22.48 -2.10
N PHE A 42 -22.53 -22.06 -0.91
CA PHE A 42 -22.49 -20.66 -0.51
C PHE A 42 -21.46 -19.86 -1.32
N ILE A 43 -20.24 -20.40 -1.51
CA ILE A 43 -19.20 -19.73 -2.29
C ILE A 43 -19.57 -19.72 -3.77
N LEU A 44 -20.20 -20.79 -4.29
CA LEU A 44 -20.70 -20.82 -5.66
C LEU A 44 -21.78 -19.78 -5.90
N LEU A 45 -22.71 -19.59 -4.95
CA LEU A 45 -23.70 -18.53 -5.00
C LEU A 45 -23.07 -17.14 -5.06
N LEU A 46 -22.06 -16.88 -4.20
CA LEU A 46 -21.31 -15.63 -4.21
C LEU A 46 -20.58 -15.42 -5.56
N ALA A 47 -19.96 -16.46 -6.12
CA ALA A 47 -19.33 -16.40 -7.44
C ALA A 47 -20.35 -16.08 -8.54
N GLY A 48 -21.54 -16.70 -8.49
CA GLY A 48 -22.62 -16.41 -9.43
C GLY A 48 -23.13 -14.97 -9.36
N LEU A 49 -23.38 -14.46 -8.15
CA LEU A 49 -23.79 -13.06 -7.93
C LEU A 49 -22.71 -12.08 -8.40
N ASN A 50 -21.44 -12.35 -8.11
CA ASN A 50 -20.33 -11.54 -8.61
C ASN A 50 -20.20 -11.62 -10.13
N GLY A 51 -20.38 -12.79 -10.73
CA GLY A 51 -20.38 -12.98 -12.19
C GLY A 51 -21.49 -12.16 -12.86
N PHE A 52 -22.71 -12.21 -12.33
CA PHE A 52 -23.81 -11.38 -12.80
C PHE A 52 -23.49 -9.89 -12.70
N ALA A 53 -23.01 -9.42 -11.56
CA ALA A 53 -22.61 -8.02 -11.37
C ALA A 53 -21.49 -7.60 -12.34
N THR A 54 -20.53 -8.49 -12.61
CA THR A 54 -19.44 -8.26 -13.58
C THR A 54 -19.98 -8.13 -15.00
N ILE A 55 -20.98 -8.91 -15.40
CA ILE A 55 -21.65 -8.78 -16.70
C ILE A 55 -22.36 -7.42 -16.79
N VAL A 56 -23.09 -7.00 -15.74
CA VAL A 56 -23.71 -5.67 -15.69
C VAL A 56 -22.68 -4.56 -15.82
N GLN A 57 -21.52 -4.70 -15.17
CA GLN A 57 -20.40 -3.76 -15.30
C GLN A 57 -19.84 -3.74 -16.75
N ALA A 58 -19.73 -4.89 -17.41
CA ALA A 58 -19.29 -4.95 -18.80
C ALA A 58 -20.24 -4.20 -19.73
N LEU A 59 -21.56 -4.37 -19.55
CA LEU A 59 -22.59 -3.62 -20.29
C LEU A 59 -22.48 -2.11 -20.02
N LEU A 60 -22.29 -1.73 -18.75
CA LEU A 60 -22.06 -0.33 -18.35
C LEU A 60 -20.82 0.24 -19.03
N THR A 61 -19.71 -0.50 -19.09
CA THR A 61 -18.46 -0.10 -19.75
C THR A 61 -18.70 0.19 -21.24
N VAL A 62 -19.40 -0.71 -21.94
CA VAL A 62 -19.77 -0.52 -23.36
C VAL A 62 -20.64 0.70 -23.54
N LYS A 63 -21.61 0.91 -22.65
CA LYS A 63 -22.50 2.08 -22.69
C LYS A 63 -21.75 3.39 -22.46
N ILE A 64 -20.90 3.46 -21.43
CA ILE A 64 -20.05 4.64 -21.17
C ILE A 64 -19.15 4.92 -22.38
N ARG A 65 -18.61 3.88 -23.03
CA ARG A 65 -17.83 4.01 -24.27
C ARG A 65 -18.62 4.65 -25.41
N LYS A 66 -19.91 4.28 -25.56
CA LYS A 66 -20.80 4.87 -26.59
C LYS A 66 -21.17 6.32 -26.25
N ASP A 67 -21.53 6.59 -24.99
CA ASP A 67 -21.91 7.92 -24.51
C ASP A 67 -20.74 8.91 -24.62
N SER A 68 -19.54 8.50 -24.21
CA SER A 68 -18.33 9.31 -24.25
C SER A 68 -17.85 9.66 -25.65
N LYS A 69 -18.18 8.84 -26.67
CA LYS A 69 -17.93 9.18 -28.07
C LYS A 69 -18.82 10.32 -28.56
N LYS A 70 -20.04 10.47 -27.99
CA LYS A 70 -21.03 11.46 -28.43
C LYS A 70 -20.90 12.80 -27.71
N SER A 71 -20.73 12.82 -26.38
CA SER A 71 -20.89 14.03 -25.57
C SER A 71 -19.90 14.25 -24.44
N LEU A 72 -18.94 13.36 -24.18
CA LEU A 72 -18.05 13.37 -22.99
C LEU A 72 -18.80 13.45 -21.63
N VAL A 73 -20.13 13.36 -21.64
CA VAL A 73 -21.01 13.43 -20.46
C VAL A 73 -21.60 12.05 -20.20
N ILE A 74 -21.52 11.60 -18.95
CA ILE A 74 -22.09 10.33 -18.53
C ILE A 74 -23.62 10.49 -18.40
N ASN A 75 -24.37 9.61 -19.06
CA ASN A 75 -25.81 9.64 -19.10
C ASN A 75 -26.43 9.28 -17.75
N ARG A 76 -27.60 9.83 -17.41
CA ARG A 76 -28.33 9.55 -16.16
C ARG A 76 -28.60 8.06 -15.96
N THR A 77 -28.93 7.34 -17.04
CA THR A 77 -29.10 5.86 -16.99
C THR A 77 -27.83 5.12 -16.58
N SER A 78 -26.65 5.55 -17.04
CA SER A 78 -25.36 4.98 -16.62
C SER A 78 -25.08 5.24 -15.15
N GLN A 79 -25.48 6.41 -14.61
CA GLN A 79 -25.37 6.72 -13.19
C GLN A 79 -26.32 5.87 -12.33
N ILE A 80 -27.54 5.58 -12.80
CA ILE A 80 -28.48 4.69 -12.09
C ILE A 80 -27.93 3.27 -12.03
N ILE A 81 -27.45 2.72 -13.16
CA ILE A 81 -26.82 1.39 -13.19
C ILE A 81 -25.63 1.33 -12.24
N ALA A 82 -24.78 2.35 -12.25
CA ALA A 82 -23.66 2.45 -11.31
C ALA A 82 -24.15 2.51 -9.85
N GLY A 83 -25.24 3.24 -9.57
CA GLY A 83 -25.86 3.25 -8.24
C GLY A 83 -26.32 1.88 -7.77
N LEU A 84 -26.89 1.06 -8.64
CA LEU A 84 -27.25 -0.33 -8.33
C LEU A 84 -26.01 -1.20 -8.08
N LEU A 85 -24.93 -1.01 -8.84
CA LEU A 85 -23.67 -1.73 -8.64
C LEU A 85 -22.97 -1.39 -7.31
N THR A 86 -23.31 -0.29 -6.62
CA THR A 86 -22.77 -0.06 -5.26
C THR A 86 -23.25 -1.12 -4.25
N LEU A 87 -24.40 -1.77 -4.52
CA LEU A 87 -24.92 -2.87 -3.70
C LEU A 87 -23.99 -4.10 -3.69
N THR A 88 -23.06 -4.19 -4.66
CA THR A 88 -22.05 -5.25 -4.68
C THR A 88 -21.09 -5.19 -3.51
N LEU A 89 -21.11 -4.14 -2.70
CA LEU A 89 -20.46 -4.09 -1.40
C LEU A 89 -20.89 -5.26 -0.50
N ALA A 90 -22.18 -5.62 -0.53
CA ALA A 90 -22.73 -6.72 0.27
C ALA A 90 -22.17 -8.11 -0.10
N ILE A 91 -21.70 -8.27 -1.34
CA ILE A 91 -21.05 -9.50 -1.83
C ILE A 91 -19.51 -9.37 -1.89
N GLY A 92 -18.95 -8.33 -1.26
CA GLY A 92 -17.50 -8.12 -1.12
C GLY A 92 -16.78 -7.61 -2.38
N ASN A 93 -17.49 -7.21 -3.44
CA ASN A 93 -16.84 -6.72 -4.66
C ASN A 93 -16.55 -5.21 -4.60
N LEU A 94 -15.46 -4.86 -3.93
CA LEU A 94 -15.01 -3.47 -3.77
C LEU A 94 -14.62 -2.81 -5.09
N PHE A 95 -14.21 -3.59 -6.10
CA PHE A 95 -13.79 -3.06 -7.40
C PHE A 95 -14.97 -2.44 -8.16
N LEU A 96 -16.14 -3.10 -8.10
CA LEU A 96 -17.36 -2.57 -8.70
C LEU A 96 -17.88 -1.34 -7.94
N VAL A 97 -17.80 -1.35 -6.61
CA VAL A 97 -18.16 -0.19 -5.78
C VAL A 97 -17.28 1.01 -6.15
N LEU A 98 -15.97 0.80 -6.26
CA LEU A 98 -15.02 1.85 -6.62
C LEU A 98 -15.37 2.49 -7.97
N SER A 99 -15.57 1.68 -9.02
CA SER A 99 -15.93 2.18 -10.35
C SER A 99 -17.26 2.92 -10.35
N SER A 100 -18.24 2.40 -9.59
CA SER A 100 -19.58 2.99 -9.48
C SER A 100 -19.55 4.40 -8.90
N LEU A 101 -18.78 4.62 -7.84
CA LEU A 101 -18.61 5.93 -7.22
C LEU A 101 -17.99 6.97 -8.18
N TYR A 102 -17.10 6.52 -9.09
CA TYR A 102 -16.56 7.39 -10.14
C TYR A 102 -17.60 7.75 -11.20
N VAL A 103 -18.49 6.80 -11.55
CA VAL A 103 -19.53 7.02 -12.58
C VAL A 103 -20.66 7.91 -12.05
N ILE A 104 -21.06 7.77 -10.78
CA ILE A 104 -22.13 8.56 -10.16
C ILE A 104 -21.74 10.05 -10.10
N LYS A 105 -20.48 10.37 -9.88
CA LYS A 105 -20.01 11.75 -9.75
C LYS A 105 -19.84 12.41 -11.11
N LYS A 106 -20.52 13.54 -11.35
CA LYS A 106 -20.43 14.28 -12.61
C LYS A 106 -19.03 14.86 -12.87
N LYS A 107 -18.32 15.28 -11.82
CA LYS A 107 -16.97 15.83 -11.90
C LYS A 107 -16.14 15.27 -10.76
N VAL A 108 -15.15 14.46 -11.11
CA VAL A 108 -14.27 13.79 -10.16
C VAL A 108 -13.06 14.67 -9.88
N SER A 109 -12.91 15.15 -8.64
CA SER A 109 -11.73 15.89 -8.17
C SER A 109 -10.70 14.94 -7.54
N PRO A 110 -9.41 15.30 -7.50
CA PRO A 110 -8.38 14.50 -6.81
C PRO A 110 -8.74 14.18 -5.35
N GLY A 111 -9.25 15.16 -4.61
CA GLY A 111 -9.62 14.97 -3.22
C GLY A 111 -10.83 14.04 -3.03
N TYR A 112 -11.79 14.08 -3.94
CA TYR A 112 -12.90 13.11 -3.95
C TYR A 112 -12.41 11.68 -4.16
N ILE A 113 -11.44 11.48 -5.06
CA ILE A 113 -10.85 10.15 -5.28
C ILE A 113 -10.21 9.64 -3.98
N TYR A 114 -9.37 10.44 -3.34
CA TYR A 114 -8.76 10.04 -2.06
C TYR A 114 -9.80 9.77 -0.98
N ALA A 115 -10.92 10.52 -0.94
CA ALA A 115 -12.02 10.27 0.00
C ALA A 115 -12.73 8.92 -0.27
N VAL A 116 -12.86 8.51 -1.53
CA VAL A 116 -13.38 7.18 -1.87
C VAL A 116 -12.43 6.08 -1.35
N TYR A 117 -11.13 6.21 -1.59
CA TYR A 117 -10.15 5.24 -1.11
C TYR A 117 -10.04 5.21 0.41
N MET A 118 -10.23 6.35 1.08
CA MET A 118 -10.32 6.46 2.55
C MET A 118 -11.47 5.60 3.10
N VAL A 119 -12.68 5.77 2.56
CA VAL A 119 -13.86 4.99 2.96
C VAL A 119 -13.67 3.50 2.67
N LEU A 120 -13.08 3.15 1.51
CA LEU A 120 -12.77 1.75 1.19
C LEU A 120 -11.77 1.13 2.18
N THR A 121 -10.78 1.89 2.62
CA THR A 121 -9.82 1.42 3.65
C THR A 121 -10.54 1.12 4.96
N ASP A 122 -11.43 2.01 5.43
CA ASP A 122 -12.20 1.78 6.64
C ASP A 122 -13.08 0.54 6.53
N LEU A 123 -13.77 0.38 5.40
CA LEU A 123 -14.61 -0.80 5.15
C LEU A 123 -13.78 -2.10 5.17
N LEU A 124 -12.58 -2.10 4.59
CA LEU A 124 -11.67 -3.24 4.63
C LEU A 124 -11.23 -3.55 6.07
N VAL A 125 -10.82 -2.54 6.83
CA VAL A 125 -10.37 -2.70 8.23
C VAL A 125 -11.51 -3.23 9.09
N ILE A 126 -12.71 -2.66 8.98
CA ILE A 126 -13.90 -3.12 9.74
C ILE A 126 -14.28 -4.53 9.32
N GLY A 127 -14.34 -4.82 8.01
CA GLY A 127 -14.72 -6.14 7.49
C GLY A 127 -13.76 -7.24 7.95
N VAL A 128 -12.45 -7.00 7.85
CA VAL A 128 -11.41 -7.95 8.30
C VAL A 128 -11.44 -8.11 9.82
N SER A 129 -11.63 -7.02 10.58
CA SER A 129 -11.75 -7.09 12.05
C SER A 129 -13.01 -7.82 12.50
N ALA A 130 -14.12 -7.68 11.77
CA ALA A 130 -15.38 -8.34 12.08
C ALA A 130 -15.31 -9.88 12.02
N LEU A 131 -14.37 -10.47 11.26
CA LEU A 131 -14.14 -11.91 11.25
C LEU A 131 -13.79 -12.47 12.63
N ASN A 132 -13.30 -11.66 13.56
CA ASN A 132 -13.05 -12.09 14.94
C ASN A 132 -14.34 -12.41 15.73
N LEU A 133 -15.52 -11.97 15.27
CA LEU A 133 -16.80 -12.34 15.88
C LEU A 133 -17.09 -13.85 15.83
N PHE A 134 -16.48 -14.56 14.90
CA PHE A 134 -16.64 -16.02 14.76
C PHE A 134 -15.66 -16.81 15.63
N LYS A 135 -14.73 -16.15 16.33
CA LYS A 135 -13.80 -16.81 17.25
C LYS A 135 -14.44 -17.15 18.58
N VAL A 136 -13.86 -18.11 19.29
CA VAL A 136 -14.33 -18.57 20.60
C VAL A 136 -14.46 -17.42 21.62
N TYR A 137 -13.53 -16.44 21.53
CA TYR A 137 -13.59 -15.22 22.34
C TYR A 137 -12.94 -14.05 21.61
N VAL A 138 -13.37 -12.85 21.95
CA VAL A 138 -12.80 -11.59 21.46
C VAL A 138 -12.08 -10.85 22.60
N THR A 139 -11.24 -9.88 22.28
CA THR A 139 -10.63 -9.02 23.32
C THR A 139 -11.69 -8.13 23.98
N ASN A 140 -11.46 -7.72 25.25
CA ASN A 140 -12.35 -6.79 25.93
C ASN A 140 -12.46 -5.44 25.20
N SER A 141 -11.40 -5.05 24.48
CA SER A 141 -11.36 -3.83 23.66
C SER A 141 -12.07 -3.95 22.31
N PHE A 142 -12.50 -5.15 21.89
CA PHE A 142 -13.04 -5.38 20.55
C PHE A 142 -14.30 -4.54 20.27
N ILE A 143 -15.32 -4.66 21.15
CA ILE A 143 -16.59 -3.95 20.94
C ILE A 143 -16.41 -2.44 20.95
N PRO A 144 -15.71 -1.82 21.95
CA PRO A 144 -15.43 -0.40 21.91
C PRO A 144 -14.67 0.03 20.65
N ALA A 145 -13.65 -0.72 20.23
CA ALA A 145 -12.89 -0.42 19.04
C ALA A 145 -13.73 -0.46 17.76
N MET A 146 -14.58 -1.47 17.60
CA MET A 146 -15.49 -1.58 16.47
C MET A 146 -16.50 -0.43 16.41
N ILE A 147 -17.03 0.00 17.57
CA ILE A 147 -17.92 1.18 17.64
C ILE A 147 -17.18 2.44 17.19
N VAL A 148 -15.95 2.67 17.66
CA VAL A 148 -15.13 3.82 17.22
C VAL A 148 -14.86 3.77 15.73
N LEU A 149 -14.49 2.63 15.17
CA LEU A 149 -14.26 2.46 13.75
C LEU A 149 -15.53 2.71 12.91
N LEU A 150 -16.70 2.28 13.39
CA LEU A 150 -17.98 2.55 12.72
C LEU A 150 -18.34 4.06 12.77
N VAL A 151 -18.10 4.74 13.89
CA VAL A 151 -18.30 6.19 14.00
C VAL A 151 -17.38 6.93 13.03
N ILE A 152 -16.10 6.53 12.94
CA ILE A 152 -15.14 7.10 11.99
C ILE A 152 -15.57 6.83 10.55
N LEU A 153 -16.03 5.62 10.22
CA LEU A 153 -16.56 5.31 8.89
C LEU A 153 -17.73 6.23 8.53
N VAL A 154 -18.71 6.39 9.43
CA VAL A 154 -19.85 7.30 9.20
C VAL A 154 -19.37 8.72 8.96
N PHE A 155 -18.42 9.19 9.77
CA PHE A 155 -17.82 10.52 9.60
C PHE A 155 -17.11 10.65 8.24
N HIS A 156 -16.33 9.67 7.81
CA HIS A 156 -15.66 9.66 6.52
C HIS A 156 -16.64 9.59 5.33
N VAL A 157 -17.75 8.88 5.48
CA VAL A 157 -18.84 8.87 4.46
C VAL A 157 -19.50 10.26 4.36
N ILE A 158 -19.74 10.94 5.48
CA ILE A 158 -20.23 12.32 5.49
C ILE A 158 -19.25 13.25 4.77
N VAL A 159 -17.93 13.10 5.01
CA VAL A 159 -16.88 13.85 4.33
C VAL A 159 -16.91 13.58 2.82
N LEU A 160 -17.03 12.32 2.40
CA LEU A 160 -17.11 11.93 0.99
C LEU A 160 -18.29 12.57 0.28
N ILE A 161 -19.48 12.52 0.90
CA ILE A 161 -20.74 13.11 0.33
C ILE A 161 -20.65 14.63 0.30
N GLY A 162 -20.13 15.23 1.37
CA GLY A 162 -20.04 16.67 1.57
C GLY A 162 -18.81 17.33 0.94
N TYR A 163 -17.93 16.58 0.28
CA TYR A 163 -16.62 17.07 -0.19
C TYR A 163 -16.70 18.37 -1.00
N ASP A 164 -17.67 18.49 -1.91
CA ASP A 164 -17.81 19.70 -2.74
C ASP A 164 -18.33 20.92 -1.96
N LYS A 165 -19.01 20.70 -0.84
CA LYS A 165 -19.57 21.76 0.02
C LYS A 165 -18.54 22.33 1.01
N TRP A 166 -17.36 21.70 1.11
CA TRP A 166 -16.29 22.14 2.02
C TRP A 166 -15.91 23.61 1.85
N SER A 167 -15.85 24.09 0.59
CA SER A 167 -15.48 25.47 0.30
C SER A 167 -16.47 26.52 0.87
N ALA A 168 -17.71 26.12 1.13
CA ALA A 168 -18.78 27.00 1.63
C ALA A 168 -18.76 27.20 3.17
N LEU A 169 -17.98 26.41 3.92
CA LEU A 169 -17.89 26.56 5.38
C LEU A 169 -17.16 27.84 5.79
N SER A 170 -17.51 28.38 6.96
CA SER A 170 -16.79 29.52 7.56
C SER A 170 -15.34 29.16 7.93
N PRO A 171 -14.40 30.12 7.94
CA PRO A 171 -12.98 29.82 8.22
C PRO A 171 -12.72 29.14 9.55
N GLY A 172 -13.46 29.49 10.61
CA GLY A 172 -13.35 28.88 11.93
C GLY A 172 -13.79 27.42 11.93
N LEU A 173 -14.96 27.14 11.31
CA LEU A 173 -15.47 25.78 11.18
C LEU A 173 -14.56 24.92 10.30
N LYS A 174 -13.95 25.47 9.25
CA LYS A 174 -12.95 24.75 8.44
C LYS A 174 -11.76 24.27 9.26
N LYS A 175 -11.20 25.15 10.11
CA LYS A 175 -10.05 24.80 10.95
C LYS A 175 -10.39 23.70 11.95
N LEU A 176 -11.52 23.83 12.67
CA LEU A 176 -11.97 22.84 13.66
C LEU A 176 -12.25 21.49 12.97
N PHE A 177 -13.00 21.52 11.89
CA PHE A 177 -13.32 20.32 11.13
C PHE A 177 -12.05 19.62 10.63
N LEU A 178 -11.09 20.37 10.02
CA LEU A 178 -9.84 19.82 9.52
C LEU A 178 -9.00 19.22 10.65
N LEU A 179 -8.99 19.83 11.84
CA LEU A 179 -8.30 19.30 13.01
C LEU A 179 -8.91 17.95 13.41
N LEU A 180 -10.24 17.89 13.62
CA LEU A 180 -10.93 16.66 14.02
C LEU A 180 -10.80 15.57 12.96
N PHE A 181 -10.89 15.95 11.68
CA PHE A 181 -10.74 15.04 10.58
C PHE A 181 -9.32 14.44 10.50
N THR A 182 -8.28 15.29 10.63
CA THR A 182 -6.90 14.79 10.60
C THR A 182 -6.55 13.90 11.79
N LEU A 183 -7.21 14.05 12.94
CA LEU A 183 -7.02 13.14 14.09
C LEU A 183 -7.40 11.70 13.75
N THR A 184 -8.31 11.47 12.80
CA THR A 184 -8.70 10.10 12.43
C THR A 184 -7.56 9.34 11.74
N VAL A 185 -6.46 10.00 11.34
CA VAL A 185 -5.23 9.34 10.84
C VAL A 185 -4.62 8.39 11.87
N LEU A 186 -4.92 8.55 13.14
CA LEU A 186 -4.47 7.66 14.22
C LEU A 186 -4.95 6.22 14.05
N THR A 187 -5.99 5.98 13.24
CA THR A 187 -6.39 4.63 12.82
C THR A 187 -5.45 4.01 11.77
N GLY A 188 -4.44 4.77 11.29
CA GLY A 188 -3.53 4.36 10.23
C GLY A 188 -4.04 4.59 8.81
N ASN A 189 -5.24 5.16 8.65
CA ASN A 189 -5.78 5.49 7.33
C ASN A 189 -5.11 6.76 6.77
N LEU A 190 -3.98 6.57 6.07
CA LEU A 190 -3.19 7.68 5.53
C LEU A 190 -3.90 8.46 4.40
N PHE A 191 -4.98 7.91 3.81
CA PHE A 191 -5.78 8.69 2.86
C PHE A 191 -6.40 9.93 3.49
N VAL A 192 -6.63 9.94 4.80
CA VAL A 192 -7.09 11.12 5.55
C VAL A 192 -6.15 12.31 5.32
N LEU A 193 -4.83 12.11 5.35
CA LEU A 193 -3.86 13.17 5.09
C LEU A 193 -3.95 13.70 3.66
N LEU A 194 -4.12 12.80 2.67
CA LEU A 194 -4.24 13.18 1.26
C LEU A 194 -5.52 13.95 0.99
N VAL A 195 -6.63 13.58 1.65
CA VAL A 195 -7.91 14.32 1.60
C VAL A 195 -7.75 15.70 2.27
N SER A 196 -7.14 15.77 3.46
CA SER A 196 -6.92 17.02 4.20
C SER A 196 -6.10 18.02 3.39
N VAL A 197 -5.00 17.56 2.80
CA VAL A 197 -4.16 18.41 1.94
C VAL A 197 -4.93 18.86 0.69
N SER A 198 -5.76 17.99 0.10
CA SER A 198 -6.58 18.34 -1.05
C SER A 198 -7.64 19.38 -0.70
N MET A 199 -8.29 19.26 0.47
CA MET A 199 -9.26 20.25 0.96
C MET A 199 -8.64 21.64 1.15
N VAL A 200 -7.43 21.71 1.72
CA VAL A 200 -6.70 22.98 1.90
C VAL A 200 -6.34 23.60 0.55
N GLN A 201 -5.91 22.79 -0.43
CA GLN A 201 -5.52 23.29 -1.75
C GLN A 201 -6.71 23.74 -2.59
N ASP A 202 -7.83 23.01 -2.53
CA ASP A 202 -9.07 23.38 -3.22
C ASP A 202 -9.66 24.68 -2.66
N ALA A 203 -9.44 24.98 -1.37
CA ALA A 203 -9.82 26.25 -0.74
C ALA A 203 -8.96 27.43 -1.22
N ASN A 204 -7.69 27.17 -1.54
CA ASN A 204 -6.74 28.18 -1.99
C ASN A 204 -6.63 28.19 -3.53
N LYS A 205 -7.73 28.38 -4.25
CA LYS A 205 -7.85 28.35 -5.73
C LYS A 205 -6.80 29.14 -6.55
N ALA A 206 -5.90 29.85 -5.91
CA ALA A 206 -4.85 30.69 -6.53
C ALA A 206 -3.56 29.93 -6.90
N ILE A 207 -3.37 28.67 -6.50
CA ILE A 207 -2.08 28.00 -6.64
C ILE A 207 -2.19 26.79 -7.59
N THR A 208 -1.67 27.01 -8.79
CA THR A 208 -1.11 26.09 -9.77
C THR A 208 -2.00 25.54 -10.88
N LYS A 209 -1.79 26.10 -12.09
CA LYS A 209 -2.14 25.49 -13.39
C LYS A 209 -1.30 24.24 -13.74
N ARG A 210 -0.29 23.88 -12.98
CA ARG A 210 0.52 22.68 -13.22
C ARG A 210 -0.14 21.46 -12.60
N LYS A 211 -0.41 20.41 -13.40
CA LYS A 211 -0.78 19.09 -12.92
C LYS A 211 0.32 18.58 -12.00
N GLY A 212 0.07 18.60 -10.70
CA GLY A 212 1.04 18.14 -9.71
C GLY A 212 1.29 16.62 -9.80
N ILE A 213 2.39 16.15 -9.21
CA ILE A 213 2.75 14.73 -9.10
C ILE A 213 1.55 13.89 -8.62
N ARG A 214 0.74 14.42 -7.68
CA ARG A 214 -0.45 13.75 -7.15
C ARG A 214 -1.51 13.45 -8.21
N GLU A 215 -1.78 14.39 -9.12
CA GLU A 215 -2.77 14.16 -10.19
C GLU A 215 -2.29 13.12 -11.20
N LYS A 216 -0.98 13.03 -11.42
CA LYS A 216 -0.38 12.01 -12.29
C LYS A 216 -0.49 10.60 -11.66
N ILE A 217 -0.20 10.45 -10.35
CA ILE A 217 -0.34 9.17 -9.62
C ILE A 217 -1.79 8.69 -9.67
N LEU A 218 -2.77 9.57 -9.45
CA LEU A 218 -4.20 9.24 -9.52
C LEU A 218 -4.66 8.68 -10.88
N ARG A 219 -3.91 8.92 -11.94
CA ARG A 219 -4.23 8.40 -13.29
C ARG A 219 -3.74 6.97 -13.51
N ASN A 220 -2.83 6.50 -12.66
CA ASN A 220 -2.33 5.14 -12.69
C ASN A 220 -3.13 4.29 -11.68
N GLN A 221 -4.11 3.50 -12.20
CA GLN A 221 -5.00 2.68 -11.38
C GLN A 221 -4.25 1.61 -10.59
N ALA A 222 -3.19 1.02 -11.18
CA ALA A 222 -2.37 0.03 -10.48
C ALA A 222 -1.66 0.63 -9.27
N SER A 223 -1.11 1.86 -9.41
CA SER A 223 -0.49 2.58 -8.30
C SER A 223 -1.49 2.91 -7.20
N MET A 224 -2.71 3.29 -7.55
CA MET A 224 -3.76 3.56 -6.56
C MET A 224 -4.23 2.28 -5.85
N LEU A 225 -4.29 1.14 -6.55
CA LEU A 225 -4.58 -0.15 -5.93
C LEU A 225 -3.45 -0.57 -4.97
N GLY A 226 -2.19 -0.41 -5.39
CA GLY A 226 -1.04 -0.65 -4.53
C GLY A 226 -1.04 0.24 -3.29
N LEU A 227 -1.33 1.54 -3.45
CA LEU A 227 -1.46 2.48 -2.33
C LEU A 227 -2.61 2.09 -1.39
N LEU A 228 -3.77 1.66 -1.92
CA LEU A 228 -4.89 1.16 -1.12
C LEU A 228 -4.45 -0.01 -0.24
N PHE A 229 -3.77 -1.00 -0.82
CA PHE A 229 -3.34 -2.18 -0.09
C PHE A 229 -2.29 -1.84 0.99
N ILE A 230 -1.33 -0.97 0.70
CA ILE A 230 -0.32 -0.50 1.67
C ILE A 230 -1.01 0.23 2.83
N VAL A 231 -1.90 1.18 2.53
CA VAL A 231 -2.63 1.95 3.57
C VAL A 231 -3.55 1.03 4.38
N PHE A 232 -4.22 0.07 3.74
CA PHE A 232 -5.00 -0.94 4.43
C PHE A 232 -4.14 -1.76 5.40
N LEU A 233 -2.97 -2.24 4.97
CA LEU A 233 -2.07 -3.00 5.86
C LEU A 233 -1.55 -2.16 7.03
N ILE A 234 -1.26 -0.88 6.83
CA ILE A 234 -0.88 0.03 7.91
C ILE A 234 -2.06 0.20 8.88
N ALA A 235 -3.25 0.46 8.36
CA ALA A 235 -4.43 0.68 9.18
C ALA A 235 -4.82 -0.57 9.97
N ILE A 236 -4.89 -1.74 9.34
CA ILE A 236 -5.20 -2.99 10.06
C ILE A 236 -4.10 -3.36 11.06
N SER A 237 -2.82 -3.09 10.74
CA SER A 237 -1.71 -3.31 11.68
C SER A 237 -1.87 -2.47 12.94
N ILE A 238 -2.31 -1.23 12.84
CA ILE A 238 -2.57 -0.35 13.98
C ILE A 238 -3.84 -0.80 14.71
N CYS A 239 -4.97 -0.93 14.00
CA CYS A 239 -6.26 -1.27 14.59
C CYS A 239 -6.28 -2.67 15.24
N SER A 240 -5.45 -3.60 14.75
CA SER A 240 -5.38 -4.96 15.30
C SER A 240 -4.93 -5.01 16.77
N VAL A 241 -4.32 -3.94 17.31
CA VAL A 241 -4.02 -3.85 18.75
C VAL A 241 -5.29 -3.99 19.61
N TRP A 242 -6.40 -3.45 19.13
CA TRP A 242 -7.67 -3.39 19.86
C TRP A 242 -8.72 -4.37 19.31
N THR A 243 -8.59 -4.77 18.03
CA THR A 243 -9.60 -5.62 17.35
C THR A 243 -9.21 -7.09 17.26
N PHE A 244 -7.94 -7.45 17.50
CA PHE A 244 -7.45 -8.83 17.47
C PHE A 244 -6.85 -9.25 18.80
N ASN A 245 -6.97 -10.50 19.17
CA ASN A 245 -6.27 -11.06 20.32
C ASN A 245 -4.94 -11.68 19.91
N TYR A 246 -3.84 -11.09 20.38
CA TYR A 246 -2.49 -11.53 20.05
C TYR A 246 -2.20 -12.98 20.44
N ARG A 247 -2.91 -13.51 21.47
CA ARG A 247 -2.75 -14.91 21.90
C ARG A 247 -3.03 -15.89 20.78
N PHE A 248 -4.03 -15.65 19.92
CA PHE A 248 -4.31 -16.51 18.78
C PHE A 248 -3.13 -16.62 17.80
N ALA A 249 -2.27 -15.62 17.74
CA ALA A 249 -1.12 -15.59 16.85
C ALA A 249 0.13 -16.29 17.43
N VAL A 250 0.26 -16.36 18.77
CA VAL A 250 1.52 -16.79 19.41
C VAL A 250 1.36 -17.96 20.38
N THR A 251 0.19 -18.13 21.03
CA THR A 251 -0.03 -19.18 22.01
C THR A 251 -0.38 -20.49 21.29
N ASN A 252 0.27 -21.59 21.70
CA ASN A 252 -0.04 -22.91 21.15
C ASN A 252 -1.38 -23.41 21.68
N ASP A 253 -2.20 -23.94 20.77
CA ASP A 253 -3.47 -24.60 21.07
C ASP A 253 -3.49 -26.00 20.42
N TYR A 254 -3.01 -26.98 21.17
CA TYR A 254 -2.90 -28.35 20.67
C TYR A 254 -4.23 -29.05 20.37
N SER A 255 -5.37 -28.47 20.79
CA SER A 255 -6.71 -28.93 20.41
C SER A 255 -7.12 -28.52 19.00
N ALA A 256 -6.45 -27.50 18.44
CA ALA A 256 -6.75 -26.90 17.15
C ALA A 256 -5.66 -27.12 16.09
N ILE A 257 -4.83 -28.16 16.22
CA ILE A 257 -3.71 -28.44 15.29
C ILE A 257 -4.22 -28.70 13.87
N LEU A 258 -3.60 -28.02 12.87
CA LEU A 258 -3.78 -28.27 11.43
C LEU A 258 -5.26 -28.28 10.97
N GLN A 259 -6.11 -27.49 11.63
CA GLN A 259 -7.50 -27.33 11.19
C GLN A 259 -7.55 -26.60 9.85
N SER A 260 -8.36 -27.11 8.95
CA SER A 260 -8.61 -26.49 7.65
C SER A 260 -9.34 -25.15 7.81
N PRO A 261 -9.24 -24.23 6.83
CA PRO A 261 -9.93 -22.96 6.85
C PRO A 261 -11.42 -23.10 7.16
N ASN A 262 -11.90 -22.32 8.13
CA ASN A 262 -13.29 -22.25 8.57
C ASN A 262 -13.62 -20.84 9.09
N LEU A 263 -14.86 -20.60 9.53
CA LEU A 263 -15.27 -19.26 9.99
C LEU A 263 -14.50 -18.77 11.22
N ALA A 264 -14.16 -19.66 12.16
CA ALA A 264 -13.37 -19.30 13.34
C ALA A 264 -11.89 -19.08 12.99
N TYR A 265 -11.37 -19.83 12.03
CA TYR A 265 -10.01 -19.77 11.54
C TYR A 265 -10.01 -19.58 10.01
N PRO A 266 -10.18 -18.35 9.50
CA PRO A 266 -10.38 -18.10 8.06
C PRO A 266 -9.26 -18.65 7.17
N PHE A 267 -8.03 -18.72 7.68
CA PHE A 267 -6.86 -19.29 6.99
C PHE A 267 -6.37 -20.61 7.61
N GLY A 268 -7.21 -21.25 8.45
CA GLY A 268 -6.85 -22.44 9.18
C GLY A 268 -5.88 -22.21 10.33
N THR A 269 -5.37 -23.29 10.91
CA THR A 269 -4.40 -23.26 12.02
C THR A 269 -3.11 -23.98 11.64
N ASP A 270 -2.00 -23.59 12.26
CA ASP A 270 -0.69 -24.20 12.01
C ASP A 270 -0.46 -25.49 12.83
N ASN A 271 0.74 -26.05 12.73
CA ASN A 271 1.15 -27.27 13.46
C ASN A 271 1.25 -27.11 14.99
N PHE A 272 1.09 -25.90 15.50
CA PHE A 272 0.98 -25.59 16.92
C PHE A 272 -0.44 -25.18 17.31
N GLY A 273 -1.41 -25.25 16.38
CA GLY A 273 -2.80 -24.84 16.58
C GLY A 273 -2.99 -23.31 16.59
N ARG A 274 -1.97 -22.52 16.19
CA ARG A 274 -2.06 -21.06 16.15
C ARG A 274 -2.84 -20.62 14.90
N ASP A 275 -3.66 -19.60 15.03
CA ASP A 275 -4.46 -19.05 13.93
C ASP A 275 -3.61 -18.34 12.88
N VAL A 276 -3.55 -18.89 11.67
CA VAL A 276 -2.76 -18.36 10.56
C VAL A 276 -3.25 -16.97 10.14
N PHE A 277 -4.55 -16.71 10.19
CA PHE A 277 -5.11 -15.40 9.87
C PHE A 277 -4.60 -14.30 10.84
N SER A 278 -4.72 -14.55 12.15
CA SER A 278 -4.16 -13.64 13.15
C SER A 278 -2.65 -13.46 13.00
N ARG A 279 -1.91 -14.54 12.70
CA ARG A 279 -0.47 -14.48 12.44
C ARG A 279 -0.13 -13.59 11.25
N ILE A 280 -0.91 -13.65 10.16
CA ILE A 280 -0.70 -12.80 8.98
C ILE A 280 -1.00 -11.34 9.30
N ILE A 281 -2.08 -11.04 10.04
CA ILE A 281 -2.42 -9.66 10.43
C ILE A 281 -1.33 -9.05 11.35
N PHE A 282 -0.90 -9.77 12.38
CA PHE A 282 0.17 -9.30 13.25
C PHE A 282 1.54 -9.30 12.57
N GLY A 283 1.78 -10.26 11.66
CA GLY A 283 3.00 -10.34 10.87
C GLY A 283 3.17 -9.15 9.92
N ALA A 284 2.08 -8.56 9.44
CA ALA A 284 2.12 -7.36 8.62
C ALA A 284 2.89 -6.21 9.28
N ARG A 285 2.78 -6.04 10.63
CA ARG A 285 3.53 -5.02 11.38
C ARG A 285 5.03 -5.19 11.23
N ILE A 286 5.50 -6.43 11.42
CA ILE A 286 6.94 -6.74 11.39
C ILE A 286 7.45 -6.60 9.96
N SER A 287 6.77 -7.22 8.99
CA SER A 287 7.18 -7.17 7.58
C SER A 287 7.20 -5.73 7.03
N LEU A 288 6.20 -4.90 7.38
CA LEU A 288 6.17 -3.48 7.01
C LEU A 288 7.28 -2.69 7.72
N ALA A 289 7.44 -2.86 9.04
CA ALA A 289 8.44 -2.13 9.81
C ALA A 289 9.86 -2.44 9.31
N VAL A 290 10.19 -3.72 9.10
CA VAL A 290 11.50 -4.12 8.57
C VAL A 290 11.70 -3.58 7.17
N GLY A 291 10.73 -3.76 6.26
CA GLY A 291 10.83 -3.27 4.88
C GLY A 291 11.05 -1.76 4.79
N VAL A 292 10.28 -0.99 5.57
CA VAL A 292 10.37 0.48 5.59
C VAL A 292 11.68 0.94 6.25
N LEU A 293 12.04 0.41 7.44
CA LEU A 293 13.25 0.85 8.15
C LEU A 293 14.51 0.44 7.45
N ALA A 294 14.59 -0.81 6.91
CA ALA A 294 15.72 -1.28 6.11
C ALA A 294 15.93 -0.48 4.81
N THR A 295 14.92 0.28 4.39
CA THR A 295 15.01 1.17 3.24
C THR A 295 15.27 2.63 3.66
N PHE A 296 14.63 3.09 4.73
CA PHE A 296 14.72 4.49 5.18
C PHE A 296 16.12 4.83 5.75
N ILE A 297 16.73 3.91 6.47
CA ILE A 297 18.10 4.08 6.99
C ILE A 297 19.09 4.31 5.86
N PRO A 298 19.23 3.43 4.84
CA PRO A 298 20.14 3.67 3.73
C PRO A 298 19.74 4.86 2.84
N PHE A 299 18.46 5.19 2.75
CA PHE A 299 18.00 6.40 2.06
C PHE A 299 18.62 7.66 2.69
N ILE A 300 18.65 7.76 4.03
CA ILE A 300 19.28 8.89 4.72
C ILE A 300 20.79 8.81 4.64
N PHE A 301 21.41 7.73 5.13
CA PHE A 301 22.87 7.64 5.23
C PHE A 301 23.53 7.58 3.86
N GLY A 302 23.03 6.73 2.97
CA GLY A 302 23.51 6.66 1.59
C GLY A 302 23.23 7.97 0.82
N GLY A 303 22.06 8.59 1.04
CA GLY A 303 21.74 9.90 0.48
C GLY A 303 22.73 10.99 0.90
N ILE A 304 23.07 11.09 2.18
CA ILE A 304 24.04 12.06 2.70
C ILE A 304 25.45 11.79 2.13
N LEU A 305 25.91 10.53 2.21
CA LEU A 305 27.22 10.13 1.67
C LEU A 305 27.32 10.41 0.16
N GLY A 306 26.27 10.07 -0.59
CA GLY A 306 26.20 10.33 -2.03
C GLY A 306 26.15 11.82 -2.37
N ALA A 307 25.42 12.62 -1.57
CA ALA A 307 25.37 14.06 -1.76
C ALA A 307 26.73 14.72 -1.52
N ILE A 308 27.42 14.37 -0.46
CA ILE A 308 28.76 14.86 -0.13
C ILE A 308 29.75 14.46 -1.23
N SER A 309 29.75 13.18 -1.59
CA SER A 309 30.60 12.62 -2.64
C SER A 309 30.40 13.32 -3.99
N GLY A 310 29.14 13.45 -4.44
CA GLY A 310 28.82 14.05 -5.72
C GLY A 310 29.09 15.56 -5.79
N TYR A 311 28.93 16.30 -4.67
CA TYR A 311 29.12 17.73 -4.62
C TYR A 311 30.60 18.16 -4.54
N TYR A 312 31.38 17.52 -3.63
CA TYR A 312 32.78 17.89 -3.44
C TYR A 312 33.72 17.22 -4.45
N GLY A 313 33.37 16.03 -4.94
CA GLY A 313 34.16 15.33 -5.95
C GLY A 313 35.57 14.95 -5.50
N ARG A 314 36.45 14.67 -6.49
CA ARG A 314 37.90 14.42 -6.29
C ARG A 314 38.22 13.47 -5.10
N HIS A 315 39.03 13.93 -4.13
CA HIS A 315 39.48 13.12 -3.00
C HIS A 315 38.35 12.66 -2.08
N THR A 316 37.35 13.53 -1.82
CA THR A 316 36.18 13.20 -0.99
C THR A 316 35.35 12.09 -1.64
N ASP A 317 35.12 12.22 -2.95
CA ASP A 317 34.42 11.22 -3.74
C ASP A 317 35.16 9.88 -3.74
N ASN A 318 36.47 9.89 -4.02
CA ASN A 318 37.28 8.68 -4.02
C ASN A 318 37.26 7.98 -2.67
N LEU A 319 37.39 8.70 -1.56
CA LEU A 319 37.44 8.09 -0.22
C LEU A 319 36.09 7.42 0.11
N ILE A 320 34.98 8.18 -0.05
CA ILE A 320 33.64 7.68 0.27
C ILE A 320 33.28 6.49 -0.64
N MET A 321 33.49 6.62 -1.95
CA MET A 321 33.11 5.58 -2.89
C MET A 321 33.93 4.32 -2.73
N ARG A 322 35.24 4.39 -2.48
CA ARG A 322 36.06 3.19 -2.23
C ARG A 322 35.65 2.44 -0.97
N PHE A 323 35.31 3.15 0.11
CA PHE A 323 34.75 2.50 1.30
C PHE A 323 33.42 1.78 0.99
N LEU A 324 32.54 2.44 0.26
CA LEU A 324 31.26 1.86 -0.14
C LEU A 324 31.43 0.73 -1.18
N ASP A 325 32.46 0.78 -2.02
CA ASP A 325 32.75 -0.27 -2.99
C ASP A 325 33.19 -1.58 -2.30
N ILE A 326 33.94 -1.50 -1.18
CA ILE A 326 34.27 -2.66 -0.35
C ILE A 326 32.98 -3.32 0.17
N LEU A 327 32.04 -2.53 0.71
CA LEU A 327 30.76 -3.07 1.17
C LEU A 327 29.93 -3.66 0.02
N TYR A 328 29.95 -3.03 -1.14
CA TYR A 328 29.18 -3.47 -2.32
C TYR A 328 29.76 -4.71 -3.00
N ALA A 329 31.05 -5.00 -2.79
CA ALA A 329 31.69 -6.22 -3.30
C ALA A 329 31.15 -7.49 -2.63
N ILE A 330 30.56 -7.37 -1.43
CA ILE A 330 29.94 -8.48 -0.72
C ILE A 330 28.49 -8.60 -1.19
N PRO A 331 28.03 -9.76 -1.69
CA PRO A 331 26.61 -9.97 -2.00
C PRO A 331 25.74 -9.63 -0.79
N GLY A 332 24.74 -8.74 -0.97
CA GLY A 332 23.96 -8.17 0.14
C GLY A 332 23.30 -9.21 1.05
N ILE A 333 22.82 -10.33 0.48
CA ILE A 333 22.23 -11.41 1.28
C ILE A 333 23.27 -12.14 2.14
N LEU A 334 24.50 -12.34 1.62
CA LEU A 334 25.59 -12.96 2.39
C LEU A 334 26.06 -12.03 3.50
N LEU A 335 26.14 -10.72 3.25
CA LEU A 335 26.44 -9.73 4.26
C LEU A 335 25.39 -9.75 5.38
N ALA A 336 24.10 -9.81 5.02
CA ALA A 336 23.01 -9.89 5.99
C ALA A 336 23.08 -11.19 6.82
N ILE A 337 23.33 -12.33 6.19
CA ILE A 337 23.53 -13.63 6.88
C ILE A 337 24.69 -13.52 7.87
N THR A 338 25.84 -12.97 7.46
CA THR A 338 27.01 -12.82 8.30
C THR A 338 26.74 -11.95 9.53
N ILE A 339 26.05 -10.80 9.34
CA ILE A 339 25.70 -9.91 10.46
C ILE A 339 24.74 -10.61 11.43
N VAL A 340 23.70 -11.26 10.91
CA VAL A 340 22.74 -11.96 11.77
C VAL A 340 23.36 -13.17 12.48
N ALA A 341 24.25 -13.90 11.81
CA ALA A 341 24.96 -15.01 12.43
C ALA A 341 25.91 -14.55 13.55
N ALA A 342 26.55 -13.39 13.41
CA ALA A 342 27.46 -12.83 14.41
C ALA A 342 26.71 -12.23 15.62
N PHE A 343 25.56 -11.56 15.41
CA PHE A 343 24.84 -10.79 16.45
C PHE A 343 23.55 -11.46 16.93
N GLY A 344 23.17 -12.57 16.33
CA GLY A 344 21.93 -13.31 16.63
C GLY A 344 20.71 -12.86 15.79
N ALA A 345 19.75 -13.77 15.68
CA ALA A 345 18.50 -13.51 14.97
C ALA A 345 17.60 -12.61 15.82
N SER A 346 17.34 -11.40 15.33
CA SER A 346 16.38 -10.45 15.91
C SER A 346 15.91 -9.46 14.86
N THR A 347 14.74 -8.87 15.08
CA THR A 347 14.19 -7.86 14.16
C THR A 347 15.15 -6.68 13.97
N THR A 348 15.82 -6.22 15.04
CA THR A 348 16.78 -5.10 15.00
C THR A 348 18.02 -5.46 14.19
N ASN A 349 18.63 -6.61 14.45
CA ASN A 349 19.82 -7.05 13.72
C ASN A 349 19.53 -7.27 12.23
N LEU A 350 18.33 -7.76 11.90
CA LEU A 350 17.87 -7.92 10.54
C LEU A 350 17.74 -6.57 9.82
N ILE A 351 17.13 -5.56 10.47
CA ILE A 351 17.02 -4.20 9.92
C ILE A 351 18.40 -3.61 9.66
N ILE A 352 19.33 -3.71 10.62
CA ILE A 352 20.68 -3.19 10.47
C ILE A 352 21.42 -3.91 9.33
N ALA A 353 21.35 -5.25 9.29
CA ALA A 353 22.01 -6.06 8.28
C ALA A 353 21.58 -5.70 6.86
N LEU A 354 20.27 -5.60 6.62
CA LEU A 354 19.71 -5.19 5.32
C LEU A 354 20.06 -3.74 4.99
N SER A 355 19.97 -2.84 5.99
CA SER A 355 20.29 -1.42 5.79
C SER A 355 21.75 -1.23 5.32
N VAL A 356 22.70 -1.87 5.96
CA VAL A 356 24.12 -1.77 5.59
C VAL A 356 24.34 -2.21 4.14
N GLY A 357 23.69 -3.30 3.72
CA GLY A 357 23.78 -3.80 2.34
C GLY A 357 23.23 -2.84 1.29
N TYR A 358 22.25 -2.01 1.64
CA TYR A 358 21.63 -1.05 0.69
C TYR A 358 22.34 0.32 0.64
N ILE A 359 23.11 0.74 1.66
CA ILE A 359 23.78 2.06 1.70
C ILE A 359 24.57 2.38 0.44
N PRO A 360 25.45 1.49 -0.09
CA PRO A 360 26.27 1.82 -1.26
C PRO A 360 25.44 2.16 -2.50
N SER A 361 24.36 1.43 -2.65
CA SER A 361 23.45 1.56 -3.78
C SER A 361 22.69 2.91 -3.78
N TYR A 362 22.26 3.37 -2.59
CA TYR A 362 21.65 4.69 -2.40
C TYR A 362 22.66 5.81 -2.61
N ALA A 363 23.86 5.66 -2.07
CA ALA A 363 24.93 6.64 -2.24
C ALA A 363 25.29 6.85 -3.71
N ARG A 364 25.43 5.78 -4.50
CA ARG A 364 25.68 5.88 -5.94
C ARG A 364 24.54 6.59 -6.69
N THR A 365 23.27 6.28 -6.33
CA THR A 365 22.10 6.93 -6.93
C THR A 365 22.10 8.42 -6.64
N MET A 366 22.30 8.81 -5.38
CA MET A 366 22.32 10.22 -4.98
C MET A 366 23.50 10.95 -5.60
N ARG A 367 24.71 10.36 -5.58
CA ARG A 367 25.91 10.91 -6.21
C ARG A 367 25.69 11.24 -7.69
N ALA A 368 25.14 10.30 -8.46
CA ALA A 368 24.90 10.51 -9.88
C ALA A 368 23.95 11.69 -10.14
N ASN A 369 22.88 11.81 -9.35
CA ASN A 369 21.93 12.93 -9.49
C ASN A 369 22.53 14.25 -9.02
N VAL A 370 23.31 14.25 -7.94
CA VAL A 370 23.99 15.45 -7.43
C VAL A 370 24.99 16.00 -8.45
N ILE A 371 25.76 15.15 -9.11
CA ILE A 371 26.69 15.56 -10.18
C ILE A 371 25.91 16.26 -11.32
N GLN A 372 24.75 15.74 -11.72
CA GLN A 372 23.94 16.37 -12.75
C GLN A 372 23.40 17.73 -12.29
N VAL A 373 22.87 17.82 -11.07
CA VAL A 373 22.26 19.04 -10.53
C VAL A 373 23.30 20.13 -10.27
N THR A 374 24.50 19.79 -9.82
CA THR A 374 25.56 20.77 -9.53
C THR A 374 26.10 21.48 -10.76
N ASN A 375 25.89 20.93 -11.95
CA ASN A 375 26.26 21.54 -13.23
C ASN A 375 25.19 22.44 -13.84
N LEU A 376 24.09 22.73 -13.11
CA LEU A 376 23.01 23.58 -13.60
C LEU A 376 23.30 25.05 -13.25
N GLU A 377 22.96 25.95 -14.15
CA GLU A 377 23.25 27.39 -14.08
C GLU A 377 22.79 28.07 -12.78
N TYR A 378 21.65 27.67 -12.22
CA TYR A 378 21.16 28.26 -10.97
C TYR A 378 22.03 27.88 -9.75
N VAL A 379 22.77 26.78 -9.80
CA VAL A 379 23.72 26.37 -8.75
C VAL A 379 24.99 27.24 -8.87
N GLU A 380 25.45 27.48 -10.11
CA GLU A 380 26.57 28.40 -10.37
C GLU A 380 26.23 29.83 -9.96
N ALA A 381 25.04 30.32 -10.31
CA ALA A 381 24.54 31.63 -9.89
C ALA A 381 24.51 31.73 -8.35
N SER A 382 24.06 30.72 -7.65
CA SER A 382 24.06 30.66 -6.18
C SER A 382 25.47 30.76 -5.58
N ARG A 383 26.47 30.15 -6.23
CA ARG A 383 27.89 30.26 -5.86
C ARG A 383 28.44 31.66 -6.10
N ALA A 384 28.12 32.25 -7.25
CA ALA A 384 28.58 33.59 -7.64
C ALA A 384 28.09 34.69 -6.68
N VAL A 385 26.90 34.52 -6.09
CA VAL A 385 26.35 35.45 -5.07
C VAL A 385 26.97 35.20 -3.67
N GLY A 386 27.89 34.25 -3.52
CA GLY A 386 28.63 34.02 -2.27
C GLY A 386 27.93 33.09 -1.27
N ASN A 387 26.94 32.32 -1.69
CA ASN A 387 26.30 31.34 -0.80
C ASN A 387 27.29 30.27 -0.35
N ARG A 388 27.19 29.87 0.94
CA ARG A 388 28.01 28.79 1.52
C ARG A 388 27.63 27.44 0.93
N ASN A 389 28.60 26.57 0.69
CA ASN A 389 28.39 25.24 0.10
C ASN A 389 27.29 24.44 0.82
N PHE A 390 27.24 24.48 2.16
CA PHE A 390 26.19 23.80 2.92
C PHE A 390 24.78 24.27 2.57
N ASN A 391 24.58 25.60 2.39
CA ASN A 391 23.29 26.15 2.00
C ASN A 391 22.91 25.76 0.56
N ILE A 392 23.89 25.75 -0.35
CA ILE A 392 23.70 25.31 -1.74
C ILE A 392 23.27 23.84 -1.75
N ILE A 393 23.98 22.96 -1.03
CA ILE A 393 23.64 21.53 -0.94
C ILE A 393 22.21 21.35 -0.40
N ARG A 394 21.89 21.99 0.72
CA ARG A 394 20.62 21.80 1.41
C ARG A 394 19.42 22.40 0.65
N GLN A 395 19.57 23.59 0.05
CA GLN A 395 18.45 24.33 -0.53
C GLN A 395 18.27 24.09 -2.02
N HIS A 396 19.34 23.77 -2.74
CA HIS A 396 19.33 23.65 -4.20
C HIS A 396 19.64 22.24 -4.69
N VAL A 397 20.69 21.60 -4.16
CA VAL A 397 21.17 20.31 -4.71
C VAL A 397 20.33 19.13 -4.22
N ILE A 398 20.21 18.94 -2.91
CA ILE A 398 19.44 17.80 -2.35
C ILE A 398 18.00 17.79 -2.83
N PRO A 399 17.20 18.88 -2.72
CA PRO A 399 15.80 18.84 -3.12
C PRO A 399 15.57 18.47 -4.59
N ASN A 400 16.46 18.95 -5.47
CA ASN A 400 16.38 18.67 -6.91
C ASN A 400 16.93 17.28 -7.30
N SER A 401 17.69 16.62 -6.42
CA SER A 401 18.21 15.26 -6.61
C SER A 401 17.33 14.16 -5.99
N MET A 402 16.22 14.53 -5.29
CA MET A 402 15.43 13.58 -4.49
C MET A 402 14.51 12.67 -5.31
N ALA A 403 14.03 13.11 -6.48
CA ALA A 403 13.02 12.36 -7.23
C ALA A 403 13.45 10.93 -7.57
N PRO A 404 14.66 10.66 -8.13
CA PRO A 404 15.12 9.30 -8.37
C PRO A 404 15.36 8.49 -7.07
N MET A 405 15.71 9.17 -5.99
CA MET A 405 15.89 8.53 -4.67
C MET A 405 14.57 8.00 -4.11
N ILE A 406 13.48 8.78 -4.25
CA ILE A 406 12.15 8.39 -3.80
C ILE A 406 11.65 7.18 -4.60
N VAL A 407 11.80 7.20 -5.93
CA VAL A 407 11.46 6.07 -6.80
C VAL A 407 12.25 4.82 -6.39
N ARG A 408 13.56 4.97 -6.16
CA ARG A 408 14.38 3.87 -5.69
C ARG A 408 13.91 3.33 -4.34
N ALA A 409 13.55 4.19 -3.40
CA ALA A 409 13.09 3.78 -2.07
C ALA A 409 11.84 2.90 -2.16
N THR A 410 10.85 3.26 -2.97
CA THR A 410 9.63 2.45 -3.12
C THR A 410 9.93 1.04 -3.65
N LEU A 411 10.81 0.92 -4.65
CA LEU A 411 11.23 -0.38 -5.19
C LEU A 411 12.08 -1.18 -4.20
N THR A 412 12.94 -0.50 -3.42
CA THR A 412 13.79 -1.15 -2.42
C THR A 412 12.98 -1.73 -1.27
N ILE A 413 11.85 -1.09 -0.86
CA ILE A 413 10.95 -1.65 0.18
C ILE A 413 10.48 -3.04 -0.25
N GLY A 414 10.03 -3.22 -1.49
CA GLY A 414 9.64 -4.53 -2.01
C GLY A 414 10.77 -5.57 -1.94
N SER A 415 11.97 -5.19 -2.36
CA SER A 415 13.17 -6.04 -2.29
C SER A 415 13.55 -6.37 -0.84
N ALA A 416 13.43 -5.42 0.08
CA ALA A 416 13.73 -5.61 1.50
C ALA A 416 12.73 -6.59 2.15
N ILE A 417 11.43 -6.53 1.77
CA ILE A 417 10.42 -7.49 2.23
C ILE A 417 10.75 -8.90 1.76
N ILE A 418 11.14 -9.08 0.50
CA ILE A 418 11.57 -10.40 -0.03
C ILE A 418 12.81 -10.88 0.73
N ALA A 419 13.83 -10.05 0.92
CA ALA A 419 15.05 -10.41 1.63
C ALA A 419 14.76 -10.79 3.10
N THR A 420 13.91 -10.02 3.79
CA THR A 420 13.45 -10.32 5.14
C THR A 420 12.77 -11.68 5.21
N SER A 421 11.80 -11.91 4.32
CA SER A 421 11.06 -13.18 4.29
C SER A 421 11.96 -14.36 3.95
N SER A 422 12.96 -14.18 3.06
CA SER A 422 13.94 -15.21 2.72
C SER A 422 14.84 -15.54 3.90
N LEU A 423 15.36 -14.54 4.63
CA LEU A 423 16.18 -14.75 5.81
C LEU A 423 15.39 -15.41 6.95
N SER A 424 14.15 -14.98 7.17
CA SER A 424 13.24 -15.60 8.15
C SER A 424 12.88 -17.03 7.77
N TYR A 425 12.68 -17.31 6.49
CA TYR A 425 12.45 -18.66 5.97
C TYR A 425 13.66 -19.58 6.26
N LEU A 426 14.88 -19.07 6.14
CA LEU A 426 16.10 -19.79 6.50
C LEU A 426 16.32 -19.91 8.03
N GLY A 427 15.51 -19.21 8.83
CA GLY A 427 15.64 -19.18 10.30
C GLY A 427 16.66 -18.16 10.81
N LEU A 428 17.14 -17.28 9.93
CA LEU A 428 18.11 -16.22 10.23
C LEU A 428 17.45 -14.83 10.29
N GLY A 429 16.12 -14.77 10.33
CA GLY A 429 15.39 -13.52 10.39
C GLY A 429 14.97 -13.12 11.79
N VAL A 430 13.65 -13.09 12.00
CA VAL A 430 13.02 -12.78 13.29
C VAL A 430 12.87 -14.08 14.11
N GLU A 431 12.77 -13.98 15.42
CA GLU A 431 12.57 -15.13 16.33
C GLU A 431 11.32 -15.94 15.92
N ASN A 432 11.41 -17.28 15.98
CA ASN A 432 10.41 -18.21 15.43
C ASN A 432 8.99 -18.07 16.04
N TYR A 433 8.87 -17.58 17.28
CA TYR A 433 7.58 -17.39 17.94
C TYR A 433 6.89 -16.09 17.48
N ILE A 434 7.64 -15.10 16.97
CA ILE A 434 7.09 -13.84 16.47
C ILE A 434 6.42 -14.09 15.11
N PRO A 435 5.15 -13.69 14.94
CA PRO A 435 4.49 -13.79 13.65
C PRO A 435 5.15 -12.83 12.66
N GLU A 436 5.88 -13.37 11.70
CA GLU A 436 6.44 -12.68 10.54
C GLU A 436 6.19 -13.58 9.32
N TRP A 437 5.91 -13.00 8.17
CA TRP A 437 5.40 -13.76 7.02
C TRP A 437 6.37 -14.83 6.49
N GLY A 438 7.68 -14.59 6.52
CA GLY A 438 8.70 -15.58 6.18
C GLY A 438 8.75 -16.76 7.16
N ASN A 439 8.61 -16.49 8.46
CA ASN A 439 8.52 -17.54 9.50
C ASN A 439 7.24 -18.38 9.33
N ILE A 440 6.11 -17.73 9.01
CA ILE A 440 4.84 -18.44 8.78
C ILE A 440 4.98 -19.31 7.53
N LEU A 441 5.58 -18.78 6.46
CA LEU A 441 5.83 -19.51 5.22
C LEU A 441 6.77 -20.71 5.45
N ARG A 442 7.84 -20.55 6.25
CA ARG A 442 8.74 -21.65 6.62
C ARG A 442 7.98 -22.79 7.29
N THR A 443 7.16 -22.48 8.29
CA THR A 443 6.34 -23.49 8.97
C THR A 443 5.36 -24.16 8.00
N GLY A 444 4.71 -23.37 7.15
CA GLY A 444 3.72 -23.86 6.17
C GLY A 444 4.33 -24.73 5.08
N SER A 445 5.56 -24.45 4.66
CA SER A 445 6.22 -25.19 3.57
C SER A 445 6.44 -26.67 3.89
N SER A 446 6.59 -27.02 5.16
CA SER A 446 6.72 -28.42 5.60
C SER A 446 5.40 -29.23 5.43
N TYR A 447 4.29 -28.53 5.20
CA TYR A 447 2.96 -29.13 5.05
C TYR A 447 2.35 -28.85 3.67
N LEU A 448 3.17 -28.48 2.67
CA LEU A 448 2.67 -28.04 1.37
C LEU A 448 1.81 -29.10 0.66
N GLU A 449 2.15 -30.37 0.78
CA GLU A 449 1.40 -31.49 0.18
C GLU A 449 0.08 -31.79 0.89
N THR A 450 0.03 -31.65 2.22
CA THR A 450 -1.13 -32.06 3.02
C THR A 450 -2.04 -30.90 3.41
N LYS A 451 -1.45 -29.70 3.65
CA LYS A 451 -2.14 -28.48 4.11
C LYS A 451 -1.61 -27.25 3.39
N PRO A 452 -1.78 -27.14 2.06
CA PRO A 452 -1.16 -26.10 1.22
C PRO A 452 -1.53 -24.68 1.64
N TYR A 453 -2.67 -24.46 2.28
CA TYR A 453 -3.12 -23.15 2.75
C TYR A 453 -2.11 -22.50 3.71
N LEU A 454 -1.34 -23.28 4.48
CA LEU A 454 -0.33 -22.78 5.43
C LEU A 454 0.82 -22.04 4.75
N ALA A 455 1.15 -22.41 3.50
CA ALA A 455 2.18 -21.74 2.70
C ALA A 455 1.58 -20.72 1.73
N ILE A 456 0.42 -21.02 1.15
CA ILE A 456 -0.22 -20.17 0.13
C ILE A 456 -0.60 -18.81 0.72
N TYR A 457 -1.27 -18.73 1.86
CA TYR A 457 -1.72 -17.44 2.40
C TYR A 457 -0.59 -16.49 2.79
N PRO A 458 0.45 -16.89 3.54
CA PRO A 458 1.58 -15.99 3.80
C PRO A 458 2.37 -15.65 2.52
N GLY A 459 2.51 -16.59 1.57
CA GLY A 459 3.12 -16.33 0.28
C GLY A 459 2.36 -15.27 -0.53
N LEU A 460 1.04 -15.37 -0.59
CA LEU A 460 0.19 -14.35 -1.23
C LEU A 460 0.27 -12.99 -0.54
N ALA A 461 0.37 -12.95 0.79
CA ALA A 461 0.54 -11.70 1.53
C ALA A 461 1.86 -11.00 1.16
N ILE A 462 2.97 -11.75 1.09
CA ILE A 462 4.28 -11.23 0.65
C ILE A 462 4.19 -10.70 -0.78
N ILE A 463 3.66 -11.50 -1.72
CA ILE A 463 3.54 -11.12 -3.13
C ILE A 463 2.68 -9.86 -3.27
N ALA A 464 1.52 -9.80 -2.61
CA ALA A 464 0.61 -8.66 -2.69
C ALA A 464 1.26 -7.37 -2.19
N LEU A 465 2.03 -7.42 -1.09
CA LEU A 465 2.72 -6.25 -0.54
C LEU A 465 3.85 -5.79 -1.45
N VAL A 466 4.67 -6.72 -1.97
CA VAL A 466 5.76 -6.42 -2.90
C VAL A 466 5.23 -5.79 -4.19
N LEU A 467 4.19 -6.38 -4.79
CA LEU A 467 3.55 -5.82 -5.98
C LEU A 467 2.97 -4.43 -5.71
N SER A 468 2.40 -4.21 -4.52
CA SER A 468 1.84 -2.91 -4.15
C SER A 468 2.89 -1.81 -4.09
N PHE A 469 4.07 -2.08 -3.51
CA PHE A 469 5.18 -1.14 -3.51
C PHE A 469 5.76 -0.92 -4.91
N ASN A 470 5.85 -1.96 -5.74
CA ASN A 470 6.31 -1.84 -7.13
C ASN A 470 5.33 -0.98 -7.95
N PHE A 471 4.03 -1.22 -7.87
CA PHE A 471 3.02 -0.41 -8.57
C PHE A 471 3.05 1.05 -8.11
N LEU A 472 3.22 1.29 -6.80
CA LEU A 472 3.36 2.66 -6.28
C LEU A 472 4.65 3.31 -6.80
N GLY A 473 5.77 2.58 -6.80
CA GLY A 473 7.05 3.03 -7.32
C GLY A 473 7.01 3.42 -8.80
N ASP A 474 6.39 2.59 -9.62
CA ASP A 474 6.19 2.87 -11.04
C ASP A 474 5.32 4.13 -11.26
N GLY A 475 4.25 4.28 -10.46
CA GLY A 475 3.43 5.49 -10.55
C GLY A 475 4.13 6.77 -10.12
N ILE A 476 5.00 6.70 -9.10
CA ILE A 476 5.83 7.84 -8.69
C ILE A 476 6.86 8.15 -9.78
N ARG A 477 7.48 7.14 -10.38
CA ARG A 477 8.41 7.28 -11.50
C ARG A 477 7.75 7.98 -12.67
N ASP A 478 6.59 7.48 -13.13
CA ASP A 478 5.84 8.09 -14.23
C ASP A 478 5.41 9.53 -13.91
N ALA A 479 5.07 9.81 -12.66
CA ALA A 479 4.67 11.15 -12.23
C ALA A 479 5.83 12.13 -12.16
N THR A 480 7.05 11.66 -11.91
CA THR A 480 8.26 12.49 -11.81
C THR A 480 9.03 12.62 -13.12
N ASP A 481 8.74 11.78 -14.13
CA ASP A 481 9.38 11.86 -15.44
C ASP A 481 8.91 13.14 -16.20
N PRO A 482 9.83 14.08 -16.52
CA PRO A 482 9.48 15.28 -17.27
C PRO A 482 9.11 15.00 -18.74
N ARG A 483 9.47 13.83 -19.29
CA ARG A 483 9.18 13.46 -20.68
C ARG A 483 7.72 13.03 -20.87
N LEU A 484 7.03 12.69 -19.79
CA LEU A 484 5.62 12.29 -19.78
C LEU A 484 4.65 13.42 -19.38
N SER A 485 5.15 14.67 -19.31
CA SER A 485 4.39 15.86 -18.89
C SER A 485 3.77 16.61 -20.07
#